data_d10fc0a496570e7e7339978bc58db4fc
#
_entry.id   d10fc0a496570e7e7339978bc58db4fc
#
_cell.length_a   1.000
_cell.length_b   1.000
_cell.length_c   1.000
_cell.angle_alpha   90.00
_cell.angle_beta   90.00
_cell.angle_gamma   90.00
#
_symmetry.space_group_name_H-M   'P 1'
#
loop_
_entity.id
_entity.type
_entity.pdbx_description
1 polymer ?
#
loop_
_entity_poly.entity_id
_entity_poly.type
_entity_poly.pdbx_seq_one_letter_code
_entity_poly.pdbx_strand_id
1 'polypeptide(L)'
;MGRLSWATWLYIVAIVSAAAAILARIPSNSPDSQFWVTCAALGLLFLVCDSSPIVLADRQWAWSPSSAATLAAVLLLGQNGAIGAAMVGAVAVISVRRKLRLVERLFNGAMYTVAGYAAGTTFLALDGHFIPIKDLSHLLHGVKLDPNVSRCFEQALWPFAAAAIVHVLVNHGLLWGMLLLDRHGRTKPPQARPAWGLPLLLASDVGFAALGVVISALWVVFGPFAGAIVLVPLFVARWAMGQFAEQQLAHAATVRALCQAVETKDFYTRGHSERVSRGAGMIAREIGMRTDRAEAVCFAGMLHDVGKLGVPTKVLQKEGRLTEEEYAAIQLHPMRGLEIVRDIGFLNEALTGIMHHHERMDGRGYPMGFAGDEIPEFARIIAVVDAFDSMTSSRAYRKATGIPDAIAELRKGAGAQFDPNLVDAFIAALDRDGWDLQEPAQPRGHEILTSQDHDDPMAPLQVVERT
;
A
#
# COMPACT_ATOMS: atom_id res chain seq x y z
N MET A 1 11.88 -23.29 -3.77
CA MET A 1 10.43 -23.57 -3.86
C MET A 1 10.02 -24.38 -2.62
N GLY A 2 9.43 -23.75 -1.58
CA GLY A 2 9.01 -24.45 -0.37
C GLY A 2 7.79 -25.33 -0.67
N ARG A 3 7.80 -26.53 -0.18
CA ARG A 3 6.65 -27.45 -0.25
C ARG A 3 5.64 -27.03 0.82
N LEU A 4 4.35 -26.96 0.48
CA LEU A 4 3.27 -26.76 1.45
C LEU A 4 3.34 -27.89 2.50
N SER A 5 3.01 -27.57 3.77
CA SER A 5 2.95 -28.59 4.82
C SER A 5 1.84 -29.59 4.51
N TRP A 6 1.96 -30.82 5.02
CA TRP A 6 0.90 -31.83 4.88
C TRP A 6 -0.44 -31.36 5.49
N ALA A 7 -0.38 -30.59 6.60
CA ALA A 7 -1.54 -30.02 7.25
C ALA A 7 -2.23 -28.97 6.36
N THR A 8 -1.45 -28.11 5.67
CA THR A 8 -1.98 -27.15 4.69
C THR A 8 -2.66 -27.87 3.52
N TRP A 9 -2.07 -28.97 3.03
CA TRP A 9 -2.68 -29.79 1.99
C TRP A 9 -4.00 -30.41 2.42
N LEU A 10 -4.06 -31.01 3.62
CA LEU A 10 -5.31 -31.57 4.14
C LEU A 10 -6.40 -30.51 4.28
N TYR A 11 -6.02 -29.32 4.76
CA TYR A 11 -6.95 -28.20 4.90
C TYR A 11 -7.53 -27.77 3.54
N ILE A 12 -6.67 -27.60 2.52
CA ILE A 12 -7.12 -27.24 1.16
C ILE A 12 -8.05 -28.32 0.60
N VAL A 13 -7.67 -29.58 0.71
CA VAL A 13 -8.50 -30.71 0.22
C VAL A 13 -9.85 -30.73 0.92
N ALA A 14 -9.91 -30.52 2.23
CA ALA A 14 -11.16 -30.50 2.98
C ALA A 14 -12.09 -29.38 2.49
N ILE A 15 -11.58 -28.16 2.26
CA ILE A 15 -12.40 -27.03 1.79
C ILE A 15 -12.84 -27.24 0.35
N VAL A 16 -11.96 -27.73 -0.52
CA VAL A 16 -12.30 -28.05 -1.91
C VAL A 16 -13.36 -29.15 -1.98
N SER A 17 -13.25 -30.19 -1.14
CA SER A 17 -14.24 -31.25 -1.05
C SER A 17 -15.61 -30.74 -0.55
N ALA A 18 -15.60 -29.85 0.47
CA ALA A 18 -16.82 -29.21 0.95
C ALA A 18 -17.49 -28.36 -0.15
N ALA A 19 -16.72 -27.57 -0.88
CA ALA A 19 -17.22 -26.78 -2.00
C ALA A 19 -17.81 -27.68 -3.11
N ALA A 20 -17.13 -28.77 -3.47
CA ALA A 20 -17.63 -29.75 -4.44
C ALA A 20 -18.95 -30.40 -3.99
N ALA A 21 -19.04 -30.76 -2.70
CA ALA A 21 -20.28 -31.32 -2.13
C ALA A 21 -21.44 -30.30 -2.13
N ILE A 22 -21.16 -29.00 -1.94
CA ILE A 22 -22.17 -27.94 -2.07
C ILE A 22 -22.63 -27.82 -3.52
N LEU A 23 -21.73 -27.77 -4.47
CA LEU A 23 -22.04 -27.62 -5.88
C LEU A 23 -22.76 -28.86 -6.44
N ALA A 24 -22.51 -30.05 -5.90
CA ALA A 24 -23.22 -31.26 -6.24
C ALA A 24 -24.72 -31.23 -5.81
N ARG A 25 -25.14 -30.31 -4.95
CA ARG A 25 -26.55 -30.12 -4.54
C ARG A 25 -27.34 -29.21 -5.48
N ILE A 26 -26.80 -28.85 -6.63
CA ILE A 26 -27.54 -28.10 -7.65
C ILE A 26 -28.78 -28.92 -7.99
N PRO A 27 -30.01 -28.35 -7.89
CA PRO A 27 -31.24 -29.13 -8.08
C PRO A 27 -31.25 -29.77 -9.44
N SER A 28 -31.57 -31.08 -9.49
CA SER A 28 -31.73 -31.82 -10.73
C SER A 28 -32.99 -31.39 -11.51
N ASN A 29 -34.00 -30.81 -10.84
CA ASN A 29 -35.10 -30.09 -11.47
C ASN A 29 -34.57 -28.70 -11.83
N SER A 30 -34.17 -28.55 -13.08
CA SER A 30 -33.49 -27.37 -13.63
C SER A 30 -34.16 -26.07 -13.16
N PRO A 31 -33.41 -25.20 -12.48
CA PRO A 31 -33.83 -23.82 -12.27
C PRO A 31 -34.21 -23.20 -13.62
N ASP A 32 -35.10 -22.23 -13.62
CA ASP A 32 -35.50 -21.55 -14.84
C ASP A 32 -34.31 -20.89 -15.57
N SER A 33 -34.49 -20.54 -16.83
CA SER A 33 -33.43 -19.89 -17.62
C SER A 33 -32.92 -18.59 -16.96
N GLN A 34 -33.78 -17.91 -16.18
CA GLN A 34 -33.45 -16.67 -15.48
C GLN A 34 -32.42 -16.89 -14.37
N PHE A 35 -32.51 -18.03 -13.65
CA PHE A 35 -31.48 -18.38 -12.65
C PHE A 35 -30.10 -18.48 -13.30
N TRP A 36 -29.98 -19.18 -14.42
CA TRP A 36 -28.71 -19.39 -15.11
C TRP A 36 -28.13 -18.09 -15.67
N VAL A 37 -29.01 -17.25 -16.26
CA VAL A 37 -28.61 -15.92 -16.76
C VAL A 37 -28.11 -15.05 -15.62
N THR A 38 -28.78 -15.06 -14.48
CA THR A 38 -28.36 -14.27 -13.28
C THR A 38 -27.04 -14.77 -12.74
N CYS A 39 -26.86 -16.08 -12.58
CA CYS A 39 -25.60 -16.67 -12.13
C CYS A 39 -24.45 -16.35 -13.11
N ALA A 40 -24.69 -16.44 -14.41
CA ALA A 40 -23.67 -16.14 -15.42
C ALA A 40 -23.26 -14.65 -15.40
N ALA A 41 -24.22 -13.74 -15.32
CA ALA A 41 -23.94 -12.30 -15.31
C ALA A 41 -23.25 -11.86 -14.01
N LEU A 42 -23.70 -12.36 -12.85
CA LEU A 42 -23.03 -12.09 -11.57
C LEU A 42 -21.65 -12.77 -11.49
N GLY A 43 -21.51 -13.97 -12.07
CA GLY A 43 -20.21 -14.64 -12.20
C GLY A 43 -19.23 -13.87 -13.07
N LEU A 44 -19.69 -13.29 -14.18
CA LEU A 44 -18.87 -12.40 -15.00
C LEU A 44 -18.48 -11.14 -14.24
N LEU A 45 -19.43 -10.51 -13.53
CA LEU A 45 -19.15 -9.36 -12.66
C LEU A 45 -18.11 -9.71 -11.60
N PHE A 46 -18.25 -10.88 -10.95
CA PHE A 46 -17.28 -11.39 -9.98
C PHE A 46 -15.88 -11.49 -10.60
N LEU A 47 -15.77 -12.10 -11.80
CA LEU A 47 -14.48 -12.26 -12.49
C LEU A 47 -13.81 -10.93 -12.82
N VAL A 48 -14.58 -9.98 -13.35
CA VAL A 48 -14.07 -8.64 -13.67
C VAL A 48 -13.54 -7.95 -12.41
N CYS A 49 -14.30 -8.00 -11.32
CA CYS A 49 -13.91 -7.45 -10.03
C CYS A 49 -12.68 -8.17 -9.45
N ASP A 50 -12.63 -9.50 -9.51
CA ASP A 50 -11.53 -10.28 -8.95
C ASP A 50 -10.24 -10.18 -9.78
N SER A 51 -10.35 -10.08 -11.10
CA SER A 51 -9.20 -9.91 -12.00
C SER A 51 -8.53 -8.55 -11.86
N SER A 52 -9.22 -7.60 -11.24
CA SER A 52 -8.81 -6.20 -11.15
C SER A 52 -8.84 -5.68 -9.72
N PRO A 53 -8.07 -6.27 -8.78
CA PRO A 53 -8.08 -5.83 -7.38
C PRO A 53 -7.57 -4.40 -7.25
N ILE A 54 -8.12 -3.66 -6.29
CA ILE A 54 -7.63 -2.35 -5.89
C ILE A 54 -6.40 -2.60 -5.00
N VAL A 55 -5.23 -2.12 -5.41
CA VAL A 55 -3.99 -2.23 -4.65
C VAL A 55 -3.76 -0.92 -3.92
N LEU A 56 -3.72 -0.95 -2.60
CA LEU A 56 -3.32 0.20 -1.80
C LEU A 56 -1.79 0.40 -1.83
N ALA A 57 -1.35 1.63 -1.53
CA ALA A 57 0.00 2.15 -1.74
C ALA A 57 1.15 1.23 -1.26
N ASP A 58 0.91 0.35 -0.29
CA ASP A 58 1.91 -0.57 0.26
C ASP A 58 2.00 -1.93 -0.46
N ARG A 59 1.34 -2.12 -1.60
CA ARG A 59 1.31 -3.36 -2.41
C ARG A 59 1.02 -4.67 -1.64
N GLN A 60 0.82 -4.61 -0.34
CA GLN A 60 0.60 -5.78 0.51
C GLN A 60 -0.89 -6.17 0.58
N TRP A 61 -1.78 -5.26 0.21
CA TRP A 61 -3.23 -5.42 0.32
C TRP A 61 -3.88 -5.21 -1.04
N ALA A 62 -4.50 -6.26 -1.53
CA ALA A 62 -5.30 -6.21 -2.74
C ALA A 62 -6.76 -6.50 -2.35
N TRP A 63 -7.64 -5.52 -2.53
CA TRP A 63 -9.07 -5.65 -2.26
C TRP A 63 -9.82 -5.89 -3.54
N SER A 64 -10.73 -6.85 -3.49
CA SER A 64 -11.58 -7.15 -4.63
C SER A 64 -13.05 -6.99 -4.22
N PRO A 65 -13.83 -6.16 -4.91
CA PRO A 65 -15.25 -6.04 -4.68
C PRO A 65 -16.05 -7.25 -5.19
N SER A 66 -15.39 -8.36 -5.50
CA SER A 66 -16.02 -9.58 -6.02
C SER A 66 -17.09 -10.17 -5.08
N SER A 67 -16.91 -10.03 -3.74
CA SER A 67 -17.89 -10.47 -2.75
C SER A 67 -19.25 -9.77 -2.90
N ALA A 68 -19.30 -8.56 -3.46
CA ALA A 68 -20.56 -7.86 -3.75
C ALA A 68 -21.43 -8.64 -4.74
N ALA A 69 -20.84 -9.27 -5.76
CA ALA A 69 -21.57 -10.10 -6.71
C ALA A 69 -22.11 -11.37 -6.05
N THR A 70 -21.33 -11.99 -5.15
CA THR A 70 -21.78 -13.17 -4.37
C THR A 70 -22.94 -12.80 -3.46
N LEU A 71 -22.87 -11.67 -2.76
CA LEU A 71 -23.92 -11.19 -1.87
C LEU A 71 -25.16 -10.72 -2.65
N ALA A 72 -25.00 -10.13 -3.83
CA ALA A 72 -26.13 -9.83 -4.72
C ALA A 72 -26.87 -11.10 -5.15
N ALA A 73 -26.17 -12.21 -5.39
CA ALA A 73 -26.79 -13.49 -5.72
C ALA A 73 -27.68 -14.01 -4.57
N VAL A 74 -27.30 -13.77 -3.30
CA VAL A 74 -28.14 -14.12 -2.14
C VAL A 74 -29.49 -13.42 -2.21
N LEU A 75 -29.51 -12.14 -2.55
CA LEU A 75 -30.74 -11.33 -2.64
C LEU A 75 -31.57 -11.64 -3.88
N LEU A 76 -30.93 -11.83 -5.05
CA LEU A 76 -31.61 -11.92 -6.33
C LEU A 76 -32.17 -13.29 -6.65
N LEU A 77 -31.62 -14.36 -6.09
CA LEU A 77 -31.97 -15.75 -6.44
C LEU A 77 -32.91 -16.43 -5.45
N GLY A 78 -33.41 -15.71 -4.44
CA GLY A 78 -34.43 -16.17 -3.51
C GLY A 78 -34.09 -17.51 -2.87
N GLN A 79 -35.00 -18.50 -2.96
CA GLN A 79 -34.80 -19.84 -2.40
C GLN A 79 -33.56 -20.55 -2.97
N ASN A 80 -33.11 -20.19 -4.15
CA ASN A 80 -31.89 -20.70 -4.77
C ASN A 80 -30.67 -19.83 -4.47
N GLY A 81 -30.82 -18.79 -3.64
CA GLY A 81 -29.75 -17.80 -3.32
C GLY A 81 -28.49 -18.43 -2.74
N ALA A 82 -28.63 -19.46 -1.91
CA ALA A 82 -27.48 -20.17 -1.34
C ALA A 82 -26.64 -20.88 -2.41
N ILE A 83 -27.29 -21.61 -3.30
CA ILE A 83 -26.60 -22.30 -4.41
C ILE A 83 -26.08 -21.30 -5.44
N GLY A 84 -26.87 -20.27 -5.78
CA GLY A 84 -26.46 -19.25 -6.72
C GLY A 84 -25.23 -18.48 -6.23
N ALA A 85 -25.21 -18.06 -4.96
CA ALA A 85 -24.05 -17.41 -4.34
C ALA A 85 -22.80 -18.32 -4.32
N ALA A 86 -22.99 -19.62 -4.05
CA ALA A 86 -21.92 -20.61 -4.13
C ALA A 86 -21.35 -20.73 -5.56
N MET A 87 -22.21 -20.76 -6.57
CA MET A 87 -21.79 -20.82 -7.98
C MET A 87 -21.04 -19.58 -8.42
N VAL A 88 -21.54 -18.39 -8.05
CA VAL A 88 -20.86 -17.12 -8.33
C VAL A 88 -19.47 -17.11 -7.67
N GLY A 89 -19.36 -17.58 -6.42
CA GLY A 89 -18.06 -17.68 -5.72
C GLY A 89 -17.11 -18.69 -6.37
N ALA A 90 -17.63 -19.82 -6.89
CA ALA A 90 -16.84 -20.85 -7.54
C ALA A 90 -16.09 -20.35 -8.77
N VAL A 91 -16.60 -19.30 -9.41
CA VAL A 91 -15.98 -18.69 -10.60
C VAL A 91 -14.57 -18.13 -10.30
N ALA A 92 -14.22 -17.89 -9.03
CA ALA A 92 -12.86 -17.49 -8.63
C ALA A 92 -11.76 -18.49 -9.06
N VAL A 93 -12.10 -19.75 -9.33
CA VAL A 93 -11.17 -20.76 -9.87
C VAL A 93 -10.58 -20.34 -11.22
N ILE A 94 -11.38 -19.69 -12.06
CA ILE A 94 -10.97 -19.24 -13.40
C ILE A 94 -10.41 -17.81 -13.42
N SER A 95 -10.22 -17.20 -12.25
CA SER A 95 -9.65 -15.86 -12.12
C SER A 95 -8.32 -15.71 -12.86
N VAL A 96 -8.19 -14.65 -13.63
CA VAL A 96 -7.02 -14.34 -14.50
C VAL A 96 -5.87 -13.69 -13.75
N ARG A 97 -5.85 -13.72 -12.41
CA ARG A 97 -4.72 -13.21 -11.63
C ARG A 97 -3.42 -13.91 -12.04
N ARG A 98 -2.59 -13.23 -12.81
CA ARG A 98 -1.38 -13.77 -13.48
C ARG A 98 -0.35 -14.46 -12.57
N LYS A 99 -0.44 -14.30 -11.25
CA LYS A 99 0.56 -14.83 -10.30
C LYS A 99 0.06 -15.97 -9.41
N LEU A 100 -1.23 -16.35 -9.48
CA LEU A 100 -1.76 -17.41 -8.63
C LEU A 100 -1.54 -18.79 -9.24
N ARG A 101 -1.03 -19.73 -8.40
CA ARG A 101 -0.90 -21.14 -8.77
C ARG A 101 -2.28 -21.79 -8.83
N LEU A 102 -2.40 -22.91 -9.54
CA LEU A 102 -3.65 -23.67 -9.64
C LEU A 102 -4.25 -23.99 -8.26
N VAL A 103 -3.42 -24.41 -7.32
CA VAL A 103 -3.83 -24.73 -5.94
C VAL A 103 -4.43 -23.53 -5.22
N GLU A 104 -3.84 -22.37 -5.39
CA GLU A 104 -4.34 -21.12 -4.79
C GLU A 104 -5.67 -20.69 -5.42
N ARG A 105 -5.83 -20.89 -6.72
CA ARG A 105 -7.12 -20.65 -7.42
C ARG A 105 -8.20 -21.60 -6.95
N LEU A 106 -7.89 -22.89 -6.83
CA LEU A 106 -8.83 -23.89 -6.31
C LEU A 106 -9.26 -23.58 -4.88
N PHE A 107 -8.30 -23.19 -4.03
CA PHE A 107 -8.60 -22.80 -2.67
C PHE A 107 -9.50 -21.55 -2.63
N ASN A 108 -9.17 -20.51 -3.38
CA ASN A 108 -9.96 -19.26 -3.43
C ASN A 108 -11.39 -19.54 -3.92
N GLY A 109 -11.54 -20.30 -5.01
CA GLY A 109 -12.87 -20.67 -5.51
C GLY A 109 -13.67 -21.46 -4.49
N ALA A 110 -13.05 -22.43 -3.83
CA ALA A 110 -13.70 -23.22 -2.79
C ALA A 110 -14.08 -22.37 -1.57
N MET A 111 -13.22 -21.47 -1.13
CA MET A 111 -13.45 -20.53 -0.04
C MET A 111 -14.66 -19.63 -0.31
N TYR A 112 -14.72 -18.99 -1.49
CA TYR A 112 -15.86 -18.15 -1.87
C TYR A 112 -17.15 -18.97 -2.05
N THR A 113 -17.05 -20.21 -2.55
CA THR A 113 -18.19 -21.14 -2.65
C THR A 113 -18.80 -21.42 -1.28
N VAL A 114 -17.96 -21.79 -0.31
CA VAL A 114 -18.41 -22.10 1.06
C VAL A 114 -18.96 -20.84 1.75
N ALA A 115 -18.30 -19.71 1.62
CA ALA A 115 -18.75 -18.44 2.19
C ALA A 115 -20.09 -17.97 1.59
N GLY A 116 -20.24 -18.05 0.27
CA GLY A 116 -21.47 -17.70 -0.43
C GLY A 116 -22.64 -18.62 -0.04
N TYR A 117 -22.39 -19.94 0.04
CA TYR A 117 -23.39 -20.90 0.49
C TYR A 117 -23.84 -20.64 1.93
N ALA A 118 -22.89 -20.41 2.83
CA ALA A 118 -23.19 -20.10 4.24
C ALA A 118 -23.99 -18.79 4.38
N ALA A 119 -23.66 -17.76 3.62
CA ALA A 119 -24.42 -16.52 3.58
C ALA A 119 -25.85 -16.74 3.11
N GLY A 120 -26.03 -17.44 1.98
CA GLY A 120 -27.35 -17.69 1.44
C GLY A 120 -28.22 -18.59 2.35
N THR A 121 -27.63 -19.60 2.99
CA THR A 121 -28.36 -20.43 3.96
C THR A 121 -28.76 -19.64 5.20
N THR A 122 -27.89 -18.70 5.68
CA THR A 122 -28.23 -17.80 6.79
C THR A 122 -29.38 -16.88 6.42
N PHE A 123 -29.36 -16.31 5.23
CA PHE A 123 -30.44 -15.44 4.73
C PHE A 123 -31.78 -16.18 4.77
N LEU A 124 -31.83 -17.41 4.23
CA LEU A 124 -33.02 -18.23 4.21
C LEU A 124 -33.48 -18.69 5.60
N ALA A 125 -32.53 -19.05 6.47
CA ALA A 125 -32.85 -19.47 7.83
C ALA A 125 -33.44 -18.36 8.71
N LEU A 126 -33.17 -17.10 8.36
CA LEU A 126 -33.75 -15.92 9.00
C LEU A 126 -35.02 -15.41 8.29
N ASP A 127 -35.63 -16.26 7.45
CA ASP A 127 -36.84 -15.93 6.70
C ASP A 127 -36.67 -14.68 5.82
N GLY A 128 -35.48 -14.52 5.25
CA GLY A 128 -35.19 -13.43 4.32
C GLY A 128 -36.10 -13.50 3.10
N HIS A 129 -36.89 -12.46 2.91
CA HIS A 129 -37.83 -12.40 1.80
C HIS A 129 -37.16 -11.79 0.57
N PHE A 130 -37.36 -12.48 -0.54
CA PHE A 130 -36.85 -12.13 -1.85
C PHE A 130 -37.78 -11.12 -2.53
N ILE A 131 -37.21 -10.16 -3.27
CA ILE A 131 -37.99 -9.23 -4.10
C ILE A 131 -38.21 -9.88 -5.46
N PRO A 132 -39.45 -10.31 -5.80
CA PRO A 132 -39.73 -10.93 -7.10
C PRO A 132 -39.52 -9.90 -8.21
N ILE A 133 -38.60 -10.19 -9.13
CA ILE A 133 -38.28 -9.32 -10.27
C ILE A 133 -39.49 -9.11 -11.19
N LYS A 134 -40.42 -10.04 -11.19
CA LYS A 134 -41.64 -10.03 -12.06
C LYS A 134 -42.63 -8.92 -11.68
N ASP A 135 -42.68 -8.50 -10.44
CA ASP A 135 -43.67 -7.53 -9.98
C ASP A 135 -43.22 -6.06 -10.15
N LEU A 136 -41.98 -5.86 -10.53
CA LEU A 136 -41.39 -4.51 -10.69
C LEU A 136 -41.59 -3.91 -12.09
N SER A 137 -41.94 -4.68 -13.10
CA SER A 137 -42.26 -4.13 -14.44
C SER A 137 -43.44 -3.14 -14.42
N HIS A 138 -44.29 -3.24 -13.42
CA HIS A 138 -45.42 -2.33 -13.20
C HIS A 138 -45.07 -1.02 -12.51
N LEU A 139 -43.86 -0.92 -11.90
CA LEU A 139 -43.43 0.27 -11.13
C LEU A 139 -42.91 1.42 -12.01
N LEU A 140 -42.60 1.16 -13.27
CA LEU A 140 -42.06 2.18 -14.20
C LEU A 140 -43.12 3.12 -14.79
N HIS A 141 -44.40 2.92 -14.48
CA HIS A 141 -45.50 3.77 -15.00
C HIS A 141 -45.88 4.92 -14.08
N GLY A 142 -45.18 5.16 -13.02
CA GLY A 142 -45.42 6.33 -12.16
C GLY A 142 -44.47 6.38 -10.97
N VAL A 143 -43.87 7.53 -10.74
CA VAL A 143 -42.83 7.89 -9.75
C VAL A 143 -43.20 7.62 -8.26
N LYS A 144 -44.13 6.76 -7.95
CA LYS A 144 -44.40 6.33 -6.57
C LYS A 144 -43.96 4.88 -6.41
N LEU A 145 -42.90 4.69 -5.62
CA LEU A 145 -42.52 3.38 -5.12
C LEU A 145 -43.73 2.71 -4.45
N ASP A 146 -44.11 1.53 -4.92
CA ASP A 146 -45.15 0.71 -4.29
C ASP A 146 -44.74 0.49 -2.81
N PRO A 147 -45.63 0.76 -1.83
CA PRO A 147 -45.38 0.51 -0.41
C PRO A 147 -44.92 -0.95 -0.12
N ASN A 148 -45.27 -1.90 -0.97
CA ASN A 148 -44.85 -3.27 -0.83
C ASN A 148 -43.38 -3.49 -1.16
N VAL A 149 -42.77 -2.71 -2.06
CA VAL A 149 -41.35 -2.78 -2.39
C VAL A 149 -40.49 -2.27 -1.24
N SER A 150 -40.88 -1.16 -0.60
CA SER A 150 -40.16 -0.67 0.57
C SER A 150 -40.20 -1.66 1.74
N ARG A 151 -41.35 -2.31 1.99
CA ARG A 151 -41.46 -3.37 3.00
C ARG A 151 -40.61 -4.57 2.69
N CYS A 152 -40.58 -5.03 1.44
CA CYS A 152 -39.71 -6.14 1.04
C CYS A 152 -38.22 -5.81 1.28
N PHE A 153 -37.81 -4.56 0.98
CA PHE A 153 -36.44 -4.13 1.28
C PHE A 153 -36.16 -4.12 2.79
N GLU A 154 -37.07 -3.58 3.60
CA GLU A 154 -36.92 -3.58 5.06
C GLU A 154 -36.85 -4.99 5.63
N GLN A 155 -37.69 -5.90 5.18
CA GLN A 155 -37.72 -7.30 5.61
C GLN A 155 -36.49 -8.10 5.15
N ALA A 156 -35.84 -7.73 4.05
CA ALA A 156 -34.62 -8.37 3.56
C ALA A 156 -33.34 -7.85 4.25
N LEU A 157 -33.33 -6.60 4.78
CA LEU A 157 -32.10 -5.95 5.26
C LEU A 157 -31.45 -6.69 6.44
N TRP A 158 -32.24 -7.11 7.44
CA TRP A 158 -31.69 -7.80 8.61
C TRP A 158 -31.15 -9.19 8.30
N PRO A 159 -31.92 -10.06 7.59
CA PRO A 159 -31.39 -11.33 7.13
C PRO A 159 -30.15 -11.18 6.24
N PHE A 160 -30.13 -10.15 5.40
CA PHE A 160 -28.99 -9.84 4.53
C PHE A 160 -27.77 -9.37 5.34
N ALA A 161 -27.95 -8.51 6.32
CA ALA A 161 -26.85 -8.07 7.18
C ALA A 161 -26.21 -9.26 7.92
N ALA A 162 -27.03 -10.16 8.46
CA ALA A 162 -26.56 -11.39 9.07
C ALA A 162 -25.82 -12.29 8.07
N ALA A 163 -26.36 -12.45 6.86
CA ALA A 163 -25.73 -13.20 5.77
C ALA A 163 -24.38 -12.60 5.37
N ALA A 164 -24.29 -11.28 5.27
CA ALA A 164 -23.04 -10.58 4.97
C ALA A 164 -22.00 -10.79 6.07
N ILE A 165 -22.39 -10.71 7.34
CA ILE A 165 -21.49 -11.00 8.48
C ILE A 165 -20.98 -12.43 8.41
N VAL A 166 -21.86 -13.41 8.14
CA VAL A 166 -21.47 -14.82 8.02
C VAL A 166 -20.53 -15.02 6.83
N HIS A 167 -20.80 -14.37 5.69
CA HIS A 167 -19.90 -14.39 4.54
C HIS A 167 -18.49 -13.93 4.92
N VAL A 168 -18.38 -12.79 5.60
CA VAL A 168 -17.11 -12.21 6.04
C VAL A 168 -16.39 -13.14 7.01
N LEU A 169 -17.08 -13.63 8.02
CA LEU A 169 -16.50 -14.52 9.04
C LEU A 169 -15.99 -15.83 8.43
N VAL A 170 -16.77 -16.45 7.54
CA VAL A 170 -16.37 -17.69 6.88
C VAL A 170 -15.21 -17.43 5.93
N ASN A 171 -15.31 -16.41 5.08
CA ASN A 171 -14.26 -16.07 4.12
C ASN A 171 -12.91 -15.77 4.80
N HIS A 172 -12.92 -14.87 5.79
CA HIS A 172 -11.70 -14.51 6.52
C HIS A 172 -11.23 -15.66 7.43
N GLY A 173 -12.14 -16.40 8.05
CA GLY A 173 -11.80 -17.56 8.90
C GLY A 173 -11.06 -18.64 8.09
N LEU A 174 -11.56 -18.98 6.90
CA LEU A 174 -10.90 -19.95 6.02
C LEU A 174 -9.53 -19.45 5.53
N LEU A 175 -9.43 -18.18 5.19
CA LEU A 175 -8.15 -17.57 4.79
C LEU A 175 -7.14 -17.57 5.95
N TRP A 176 -7.58 -17.19 7.15
CA TRP A 176 -6.74 -17.22 8.35
C TRP A 176 -6.28 -18.63 8.72
N GLY A 177 -7.17 -19.62 8.62
CA GLY A 177 -6.81 -21.02 8.82
C GLY A 177 -5.68 -21.47 7.92
N MET A 178 -5.74 -21.12 6.62
CA MET A 178 -4.67 -21.39 5.67
C MET A 178 -3.36 -20.71 6.05
N LEU A 179 -3.41 -19.40 6.40
CA LEU A 179 -2.22 -18.63 6.77
C LEU A 179 -1.56 -19.14 8.06
N LEU A 180 -2.34 -19.61 9.02
CA LEU A 180 -1.83 -20.20 10.25
C LEU A 180 -1.10 -21.52 10.01
N LEU A 181 -1.62 -22.36 9.11
CA LEU A 181 -1.02 -23.64 8.78
C LEU A 181 0.23 -23.51 7.90
N ASP A 182 0.32 -22.45 7.08
CA ASP A 182 1.47 -22.19 6.22
C ASP A 182 2.67 -21.52 6.95
N ARG A 183 2.49 -21.09 8.20
CA ARG A 183 3.56 -20.46 9.03
C ARG A 183 4.83 -21.32 9.18
N HIS A 184 4.75 -22.62 8.95
CA HIS A 184 5.90 -23.55 9.08
C HIS A 184 6.72 -23.70 7.79
N GLY A 185 6.33 -23.08 6.68
CA GLY A 185 6.95 -23.31 5.38
C GLY A 185 7.56 -22.09 4.66
N ARG A 186 7.09 -20.89 4.92
CA ARG A 186 7.52 -19.71 4.15
C ARG A 186 7.28 -18.39 4.86
N THR A 187 8.34 -17.60 4.83
CA THR A 187 8.39 -16.15 5.01
C THR A 187 8.10 -15.62 6.41
N LYS A 188 8.91 -14.60 6.73
CA LYS A 188 8.72 -13.70 7.86
C LYS A 188 7.22 -13.46 8.08
N PRO A 189 6.75 -13.49 9.33
CA PRO A 189 5.37 -13.10 9.61
C PRO A 189 5.13 -11.75 8.91
N PRO A 190 3.94 -11.51 8.32
CA PRO A 190 3.63 -10.19 7.84
C PRO A 190 3.96 -9.24 8.98
N GLN A 191 4.85 -8.27 8.69
CA GLN A 191 5.25 -7.24 9.64
C GLN A 191 3.98 -6.79 10.37
N ALA A 192 4.07 -6.62 11.69
CA ALA A 192 2.92 -6.38 12.56
C ALA A 192 1.92 -5.47 11.86
N ARG A 193 0.69 -5.99 11.64
CA ARG A 193 -0.35 -5.26 10.93
C ARG A 193 -0.55 -3.94 11.65
N PRO A 194 -0.47 -2.80 10.98
CA PRO A 194 -0.78 -1.55 11.63
C PRO A 194 -2.18 -1.65 12.24
N ALA A 195 -2.36 -1.13 13.44
CA ALA A 195 -3.61 -1.23 14.20
C ALA A 195 -4.85 -0.76 13.42
N TRP A 196 -4.65 0.13 12.42
CA TRP A 196 -5.69 0.62 11.50
C TRP A 196 -6.07 -0.37 10.37
N GLY A 197 -5.33 -1.47 10.18
CA GLY A 197 -5.62 -2.45 9.13
C GLY A 197 -6.93 -3.21 9.33
N LEU A 198 -7.29 -3.56 10.57
CA LEU A 198 -8.54 -4.26 10.88
C LEU A 198 -9.79 -3.38 10.66
N PRO A 199 -9.86 -2.14 11.16
CA PRO A 199 -10.99 -1.25 10.87
C PRO A 199 -11.20 -1.01 9.37
N LEU A 200 -10.12 -0.88 8.61
CA LEU A 200 -10.17 -0.66 7.17
C LEU A 200 -10.69 -1.90 6.41
N LEU A 201 -10.31 -3.10 6.83
CA LEU A 201 -10.85 -4.36 6.29
C LEU A 201 -12.35 -4.46 6.56
N LEU A 202 -12.80 -4.22 7.79
CA LEU A 202 -14.21 -4.26 8.14
C LEU A 202 -15.02 -3.19 7.38
N ALA A 203 -14.48 -2.00 7.22
CA ALA A 203 -15.13 -0.94 6.44
C ALA A 203 -15.29 -1.34 4.96
N SER A 204 -14.29 -2.03 4.39
CA SER A 204 -14.40 -2.53 3.01
C SER A 204 -15.47 -3.62 2.85
N ASP A 205 -15.56 -4.54 3.80
CA ASP A 205 -16.56 -5.61 3.77
C ASP A 205 -17.98 -5.04 3.88
N VAL A 206 -18.19 -4.03 4.74
CA VAL A 206 -19.46 -3.29 4.82
C VAL A 206 -19.75 -2.59 3.49
N GLY A 207 -18.76 -1.94 2.88
CA GLY A 207 -18.88 -1.31 1.57
C GLY A 207 -19.26 -2.31 0.47
N PHE A 208 -18.68 -3.50 0.46
CA PHE A 208 -19.01 -4.53 -0.52
C PHE A 208 -20.40 -5.15 -0.29
N ALA A 209 -20.83 -5.28 0.96
CA ALA A 209 -22.18 -5.68 1.27
C ALA A 209 -23.21 -4.63 0.79
N ALA A 210 -22.96 -3.35 1.06
CA ALA A 210 -23.78 -2.26 0.55
C ALA A 210 -23.84 -2.25 -1.00
N LEU A 211 -22.68 -2.48 -1.66
CA LEU A 211 -22.61 -2.60 -3.11
C LEU A 211 -23.45 -3.78 -3.63
N GLY A 212 -23.48 -4.91 -2.92
CA GLY A 212 -24.36 -6.04 -3.22
C GLY A 212 -25.85 -5.65 -3.21
N VAL A 213 -26.28 -4.83 -2.25
CA VAL A 213 -27.64 -4.26 -2.21
C VAL A 213 -27.88 -3.35 -3.41
N VAL A 214 -26.92 -2.46 -3.73
CA VAL A 214 -27.05 -1.55 -4.89
C VAL A 214 -27.15 -2.33 -6.20
N ILE A 215 -26.31 -3.37 -6.38
CA ILE A 215 -26.39 -4.26 -7.56
C ILE A 215 -27.80 -4.88 -7.65
N SER A 216 -28.31 -5.39 -6.53
CA SER A 216 -29.63 -6.03 -6.49
C SER A 216 -30.75 -5.04 -6.81
N ALA A 217 -30.69 -3.82 -6.29
CA ALA A 217 -31.65 -2.77 -6.59
C ALA A 217 -31.63 -2.36 -8.08
N LEU A 218 -30.44 -2.16 -8.63
CA LEU A 218 -30.29 -1.83 -10.06
C LEU A 218 -30.70 -3.00 -10.96
N TRP A 219 -30.49 -4.24 -10.51
CA TRP A 219 -30.88 -5.43 -11.25
C TRP A 219 -32.36 -5.49 -11.55
N VAL A 220 -33.15 -5.04 -10.61
CA VAL A 220 -34.61 -4.98 -10.74
C VAL A 220 -35.05 -4.13 -11.94
N VAL A 221 -34.34 -3.02 -12.17
CA VAL A 221 -34.66 -2.06 -13.25
C VAL A 221 -33.96 -2.39 -14.55
N PHE A 222 -32.70 -2.76 -14.48
CA PHE A 222 -31.83 -2.90 -15.65
C PHE A 222 -31.45 -4.36 -15.96
N GLY A 223 -31.88 -5.31 -15.13
CA GLY A 223 -31.52 -6.72 -15.29
C GLY A 223 -30.00 -6.93 -15.31
N PRO A 224 -29.46 -7.80 -16.17
CA PRO A 224 -28.02 -8.07 -16.27
C PRO A 224 -27.15 -6.85 -16.54
N PHE A 225 -27.71 -5.78 -17.14
CA PHE A 225 -26.99 -4.52 -17.37
C PHE A 225 -26.63 -3.76 -16.10
N ALA A 226 -27.25 -4.07 -14.95
CA ALA A 226 -26.90 -3.53 -13.65
C ALA A 226 -25.40 -3.72 -13.33
N GLY A 227 -24.83 -4.86 -13.73
CA GLY A 227 -23.39 -5.12 -13.59
C GLY A 227 -22.53 -4.10 -14.34
N ALA A 228 -22.90 -3.76 -15.57
CA ALA A 228 -22.17 -2.77 -16.36
C ALA A 228 -22.25 -1.37 -15.74
N ILE A 229 -23.44 -0.98 -15.23
CA ILE A 229 -23.64 0.32 -14.57
C ILE A 229 -22.74 0.44 -13.33
N VAL A 230 -22.61 -0.62 -12.54
CA VAL A 230 -21.76 -0.64 -11.35
C VAL A 230 -20.27 -0.70 -11.71
N LEU A 231 -19.91 -1.41 -12.77
CA LEU A 231 -18.51 -1.54 -13.19
C LEU A 231 -17.90 -0.20 -13.64
N VAL A 232 -18.68 0.69 -14.27
CA VAL A 232 -18.16 1.97 -14.77
C VAL A 232 -17.55 2.82 -13.64
N PRO A 233 -18.28 3.18 -12.55
CA PRO A 233 -17.70 3.97 -11.47
C PRO A 233 -16.58 3.21 -10.74
N LEU A 234 -16.65 1.89 -10.59
CA LEU A 234 -15.59 1.10 -10.01
C LEU A 234 -14.32 1.13 -10.87
N PHE A 235 -14.47 1.06 -12.19
CA PHE A 235 -13.34 1.16 -13.12
C PHE A 235 -12.70 2.54 -13.09
N VAL A 236 -13.51 3.61 -13.08
CA VAL A 236 -13.03 5.00 -12.97
C VAL A 236 -12.27 5.21 -11.64
N ALA A 237 -12.85 4.76 -10.53
CA ALA A 237 -12.19 4.86 -9.22
C ALA A 237 -10.85 4.10 -9.21
N ARG A 238 -10.83 2.88 -9.76
CA ARG A 238 -9.62 2.07 -9.87
C ARG A 238 -8.57 2.75 -10.76
N TRP A 239 -8.98 3.27 -11.90
CA TRP A 239 -8.07 3.98 -12.82
C TRP A 239 -7.46 5.20 -12.14
N ALA A 240 -8.28 6.03 -11.47
CA ALA A 240 -7.82 7.19 -10.72
C ALA A 240 -6.83 6.80 -9.60
N MET A 241 -7.12 5.74 -8.85
CA MET A 241 -6.20 5.22 -7.83
C MET A 241 -4.90 4.68 -8.42
N GLY A 242 -4.97 4.04 -9.60
CA GLY A 242 -3.78 3.58 -10.33
C GLY A 242 -2.90 4.74 -10.75
N GLN A 243 -3.48 5.81 -11.31
CA GLN A 243 -2.76 7.03 -11.67
C GLN A 243 -2.10 7.68 -10.45
N PHE A 244 -2.83 7.78 -9.34
CA PHE A 244 -2.26 8.31 -8.10
C PHE A 244 -1.05 7.48 -7.61
N ALA A 245 -1.17 6.15 -7.62
CA ALA A 245 -0.08 5.26 -7.20
C ALA A 245 1.14 5.37 -8.15
N GLU A 246 0.94 5.45 -9.45
CA GLU A 246 2.01 5.68 -10.42
C GLU A 246 2.70 7.03 -10.21
N GLN A 247 1.94 8.08 -9.94
CA GLN A 247 2.47 9.40 -9.63
C GLN A 247 3.35 9.38 -8.37
N GLN A 248 2.90 8.73 -7.30
CA GLN A 248 3.70 8.57 -6.07
C GLN A 248 5.00 7.80 -6.33
N LEU A 249 4.95 6.75 -7.13
CA LEU A 249 6.16 5.99 -7.51
C LEU A 249 7.12 6.84 -8.35
N ALA A 250 6.61 7.67 -9.27
CA ALA A 250 7.41 8.59 -10.07
C ALA A 250 8.09 9.65 -9.20
N HIS A 251 7.36 10.23 -8.22
CA HIS A 251 7.94 11.17 -7.25
C HIS A 251 9.09 10.52 -6.48
N ALA A 252 8.86 9.34 -5.92
CA ALA A 252 9.90 8.60 -5.17
C ALA A 252 11.10 8.21 -6.05
N ALA A 253 10.89 7.92 -7.33
CA ALA A 253 11.96 7.61 -8.28
C ALA A 253 12.79 8.87 -8.61
N THR A 254 12.14 10.02 -8.81
CA THR A 254 12.80 11.30 -9.05
C THR A 254 13.70 11.69 -7.88
N VAL A 255 13.17 11.62 -6.66
CA VAL A 255 13.93 11.91 -5.44
C VAL A 255 15.15 10.99 -5.33
N ARG A 256 14.97 9.68 -5.52
CA ARG A 256 16.10 8.72 -5.49
C ARG A 256 17.15 9.00 -6.54
N ALA A 257 16.75 9.37 -7.76
CA ALA A 257 17.70 9.69 -8.82
C ALA A 257 18.55 10.93 -8.48
N LEU A 258 17.93 11.95 -7.88
CA LEU A 258 18.66 13.14 -7.40
C LEU A 258 19.65 12.79 -6.28
N CYS A 259 19.23 11.99 -5.29
CA CYS A 259 20.12 11.52 -4.22
C CYS A 259 21.29 10.71 -4.78
N GLN A 260 21.04 9.79 -5.71
CA GLN A 260 22.10 9.01 -6.34
C GLN A 260 23.10 9.89 -7.10
N ALA A 261 22.64 10.97 -7.73
CA ALA A 261 23.52 11.93 -8.39
C ALA A 261 24.46 12.63 -7.37
N VAL A 262 23.93 13.01 -6.18
CA VAL A 262 24.74 13.57 -5.09
C VAL A 262 25.77 12.55 -4.59
N GLU A 263 25.33 11.33 -4.29
CA GLU A 263 26.18 10.25 -3.78
C GLU A 263 27.29 9.84 -4.77
N THR A 264 27.04 9.98 -6.07
CA THR A 264 28.08 9.76 -7.11
C THR A 264 29.17 10.83 -7.06
N LYS A 265 28.82 12.05 -6.66
CA LYS A 265 29.72 13.18 -6.57
C LYS A 265 30.43 13.28 -5.21
N ASP A 266 29.71 12.96 -4.14
CA ASP A 266 30.20 12.93 -2.76
C ASP A 266 30.12 11.49 -2.21
N PHE A 267 31.17 10.71 -2.40
CA PHE A 267 31.24 9.30 -1.99
C PHE A 267 31.00 9.05 -0.51
N TYR A 268 31.13 10.10 0.33
CA TYR A 268 30.90 10.01 1.77
C TYR A 268 29.42 10.02 2.17
N THR A 269 28.52 10.34 1.23
CA THR A 269 27.07 10.42 1.47
C THR A 269 26.32 9.16 1.08
N ARG A 270 27.01 8.06 0.69
CA ARG A 270 26.33 6.83 0.29
C ARG A 270 25.42 6.29 1.40
N GLY A 271 24.13 6.19 1.11
CA GLY A 271 23.09 5.75 2.04
C GLY A 271 22.78 6.74 3.18
N HIS A 272 23.52 7.85 3.29
CA HIS A 272 23.29 8.89 4.28
C HIS A 272 21.92 9.52 4.11
N SER A 273 21.59 9.96 2.91
CA SER A 273 20.30 10.58 2.60
C SER A 273 19.10 9.68 2.97
N GLU A 274 19.20 8.36 2.73
CA GLU A 274 18.17 7.40 3.11
C GLU A 274 18.06 7.24 4.64
N ARG A 275 19.19 7.23 5.36
CA ARG A 275 19.19 7.14 6.82
C ARG A 275 18.65 8.42 7.46
N VAL A 276 19.02 9.60 6.95
CA VAL A 276 18.48 10.89 7.41
C VAL A 276 16.96 10.96 7.15
N SER A 277 16.50 10.56 5.97
CA SER A 277 15.06 10.45 5.66
C SER A 277 14.32 9.55 6.66
N ARG A 278 14.87 8.36 6.93
CA ARG A 278 14.29 7.41 7.89
C ARG A 278 14.22 7.97 9.30
N GLY A 279 15.30 8.58 9.77
CA GLY A 279 15.36 9.19 11.10
C GLY A 279 14.41 10.38 11.24
N ALA A 280 14.27 11.22 10.20
CA ALA A 280 13.29 12.29 10.17
C ALA A 280 11.85 11.73 10.29
N GLY A 281 11.54 10.62 9.59
CA GLY A 281 10.28 9.90 9.74
C GLY A 281 10.08 9.27 11.13
N MET A 282 11.15 8.87 11.81
CA MET A 282 11.07 8.38 13.21
C MET A 282 10.66 9.50 14.15
N ILE A 283 11.30 10.68 14.07
CA ILE A 283 10.93 11.87 14.86
C ILE A 283 9.49 12.28 14.54
N ALA A 284 9.13 12.38 13.25
CA ALA A 284 7.80 12.80 12.83
C ALA A 284 6.69 11.93 13.43
N ARG A 285 6.88 10.60 13.46
CA ARG A 285 5.94 9.67 14.11
C ARG A 285 5.88 9.86 15.62
N GLU A 286 7.03 10.07 16.27
CA GLU A 286 7.09 10.22 17.72
C GLU A 286 6.38 11.49 18.21
N ILE A 287 6.50 12.60 17.47
CA ILE A 287 5.80 13.85 17.79
C ILE A 287 4.35 13.88 17.30
N GLY A 288 3.83 12.78 16.72
CA GLY A 288 2.45 12.69 16.23
C GLY A 288 2.17 13.56 15.00
N MET A 289 3.17 13.80 14.14
CA MET A 289 3.00 14.58 12.91
C MET A 289 2.01 13.90 11.98
N ARG A 290 1.18 14.69 11.27
CA ARG A 290 0.25 14.16 10.26
C ARG A 290 1.00 13.43 9.15
N THR A 291 0.39 12.39 8.59
CA THR A 291 1.04 11.48 7.63
C THR A 291 1.58 12.21 6.41
N ASP A 292 0.85 13.18 5.86
CA ASP A 292 1.26 13.97 4.70
C ASP A 292 2.52 14.81 4.98
N ARG A 293 2.61 15.43 6.17
CA ARG A 293 3.78 16.17 6.59
C ARG A 293 4.96 15.24 6.95
N ALA A 294 4.66 14.07 7.54
CA ALA A 294 5.68 13.05 7.84
C ALA A 294 6.35 12.52 6.55
N GLU A 295 5.59 12.35 5.47
CA GLU A 295 6.15 12.03 4.15
C GLU A 295 6.99 13.19 3.59
N ALA A 296 6.51 14.42 3.71
CA ALA A 296 7.23 15.60 3.24
C ALA A 296 8.56 15.80 3.96
N VAL A 297 8.64 15.60 5.30
CA VAL A 297 9.91 15.70 6.03
C VAL A 297 10.88 14.56 5.67
N CYS A 298 10.37 13.37 5.32
CA CYS A 298 11.21 12.30 4.77
C CYS A 298 11.85 12.71 3.44
N PHE A 299 11.09 13.35 2.54
CA PHE A 299 11.65 13.89 1.29
C PHE A 299 12.66 15.01 1.55
N ALA A 300 12.38 15.89 2.51
CA ALA A 300 13.32 16.94 2.90
C ALA A 300 14.64 16.35 3.41
N GLY A 301 14.58 15.34 4.30
CA GLY A 301 15.76 14.64 4.80
C GLY A 301 16.53 13.89 3.71
N MET A 302 15.82 13.34 2.71
CA MET A 302 16.45 12.67 1.59
C MET A 302 17.18 13.64 0.64
N LEU A 303 16.66 14.86 0.48
CA LEU A 303 17.15 15.87 -0.47
C LEU A 303 17.94 17.01 0.19
N HIS A 304 18.15 17.02 1.52
CA HIS A 304 18.77 18.15 2.23
C HIS A 304 20.11 18.57 1.64
N ASP A 305 20.87 17.61 1.17
CA ASP A 305 22.20 17.76 0.59
C ASP A 305 22.23 17.90 -0.94
N VAL A 306 21.09 17.96 -1.62
CA VAL A 306 21.03 17.97 -3.10
C VAL A 306 21.81 19.12 -3.71
N GLY A 307 21.94 20.24 -3.02
CA GLY A 307 22.72 21.39 -3.44
C GLY A 307 24.23 21.17 -3.51
N LYS A 308 24.76 20.09 -2.95
CA LYS A 308 26.15 19.67 -3.14
C LYS A 308 26.49 19.39 -4.61
N LEU A 309 25.47 19.13 -5.45
CA LEU A 309 25.65 19.09 -6.90
C LEU A 309 26.25 20.40 -7.48
N GLY A 310 25.98 21.54 -6.85
CA GLY A 310 26.53 22.83 -7.23
C GLY A 310 27.92 23.12 -6.65
N VAL A 311 28.44 22.35 -5.71
CA VAL A 311 29.77 22.56 -5.09
C VAL A 311 30.85 21.89 -5.95
N PRO A 312 32.01 22.50 -6.21
CA PRO A 312 33.10 21.88 -6.96
C PRO A 312 33.55 20.54 -6.35
N THR A 313 33.68 19.49 -7.15
CA THR A 313 34.07 18.15 -6.68
C THR A 313 35.41 18.17 -5.92
N LYS A 314 36.36 18.98 -6.36
CA LYS A 314 37.68 19.16 -5.69
C LYS A 314 37.53 19.64 -4.25
N VAL A 315 36.51 20.45 -3.93
CA VAL A 315 36.22 20.95 -2.60
C VAL A 315 35.56 19.86 -1.75
N LEU A 316 34.59 19.15 -2.28
CA LEU A 316 33.91 18.08 -1.56
C LEU A 316 34.81 16.89 -1.21
N GLN A 317 35.75 16.56 -2.11
CA GLN A 317 36.65 15.40 -1.98
C GLN A 317 38.03 15.78 -1.40
N LYS A 318 38.21 17.02 -0.92
CA LYS A 318 39.49 17.48 -0.39
C LYS A 318 39.86 16.74 0.91
N GLU A 319 41.01 16.09 0.90
CA GLU A 319 41.61 15.54 2.12
C GLU A 319 42.34 16.65 2.89
N GLY A 320 41.80 17.01 4.06
CA GLY A 320 42.42 18.04 4.93
C GLY A 320 41.53 19.23 5.23
N ARG A 321 42.11 20.29 5.77
CA ARG A 321 41.37 21.50 6.16
C ARG A 321 40.97 22.29 4.91
N LEU A 322 39.71 22.73 4.89
CA LEU A 322 39.19 23.66 3.88
C LEU A 322 39.73 25.08 4.14
N THR A 323 39.95 25.83 3.06
CA THR A 323 40.15 27.29 3.16
C THR A 323 38.83 27.98 3.49
N GLU A 324 38.86 29.26 3.85
CA GLU A 324 37.64 30.02 4.13
C GLU A 324 36.74 30.11 2.88
N GLU A 325 37.35 30.28 1.69
CA GLU A 325 36.61 30.35 0.42
C GLU A 325 35.99 28.99 0.07
N GLU A 326 36.69 27.88 0.31
CA GLU A 326 36.17 26.52 0.09
C GLU A 326 35.04 26.22 1.06
N TYR A 327 35.15 26.61 2.31
CA TYR A 327 34.10 26.45 3.30
C TYR A 327 32.86 27.29 2.96
N ALA A 328 33.07 28.57 2.56
CA ALA A 328 31.99 29.42 2.07
C ALA A 328 31.28 28.82 0.86
N ALA A 329 32.02 28.18 -0.07
CA ALA A 329 31.40 27.49 -1.23
C ALA A 329 30.53 26.31 -0.83
N ILE A 330 30.87 25.58 0.24
CA ILE A 330 30.05 24.50 0.80
C ILE A 330 28.81 25.09 1.50
N GLN A 331 28.94 26.16 2.27
CA GLN A 331 27.83 26.81 2.96
C GLN A 331 26.69 27.28 2.03
N LEU A 332 26.96 27.40 0.74
CA LEU A 332 25.95 27.77 -0.26
C LEU A 332 25.07 26.58 -0.69
N HIS A 333 25.40 25.31 -0.30
CA HIS A 333 24.65 24.17 -0.78
C HIS A 333 23.15 24.18 -0.38
N PRO A 334 22.70 24.67 0.81
CA PRO A 334 21.27 24.72 1.10
C PRO A 334 20.51 25.64 0.12
N MET A 335 21.06 26.79 -0.22
CA MET A 335 20.48 27.71 -1.19
C MET A 335 20.45 27.11 -2.60
N ARG A 336 21.54 26.48 -3.03
CA ARG A 336 21.60 25.76 -4.32
C ARG A 336 20.65 24.56 -4.34
N GLY A 337 20.49 23.89 -3.20
CA GLY A 337 19.52 22.82 -3.04
C GLY A 337 18.10 23.31 -3.31
N LEU A 338 17.72 24.43 -2.71
CA LEU A 338 16.43 25.06 -2.97
C LEU A 338 16.27 25.41 -4.46
N GLU A 339 17.28 25.98 -5.11
CA GLU A 339 17.25 26.32 -6.55
C GLU A 339 17.03 25.09 -7.43
N ILE A 340 17.64 23.95 -7.11
CA ILE A 340 17.51 22.70 -7.87
C ILE A 340 16.10 22.11 -7.77
N VAL A 341 15.47 22.19 -6.60
CA VAL A 341 14.22 21.44 -6.33
C VAL A 341 12.98 22.31 -6.19
N ARG A 342 13.07 23.65 -6.21
CA ARG A 342 11.93 24.57 -5.98
C ARG A 342 10.76 24.37 -6.93
N ASP A 343 11.03 23.95 -8.16
CA ASP A 343 10.00 23.77 -9.21
C ASP A 343 9.35 22.38 -9.13
N ILE A 344 9.76 21.52 -8.18
CA ILE A 344 9.16 20.22 -7.95
C ILE A 344 7.95 20.39 -7.03
N GLY A 345 6.76 20.52 -7.62
CA GLY A 345 5.53 20.97 -6.96
C GLY A 345 5.08 20.15 -5.74
N PHE A 346 5.51 18.89 -5.58
CA PHE A 346 5.12 18.06 -4.43
C PHE A 346 6.04 18.27 -3.19
N LEU A 347 7.13 19.02 -3.32
CA LEU A 347 8.10 19.22 -2.22
C LEU A 347 7.69 20.33 -1.25
N ASN A 348 6.91 21.32 -1.67
CA ASN A 348 6.32 22.41 -0.86
C ASN A 348 7.06 22.71 0.48
N GLU A 349 6.54 22.21 1.61
CA GLU A 349 7.13 22.42 2.95
C GLU A 349 8.53 21.79 3.08
N ALA A 350 8.86 20.75 2.31
CA ALA A 350 10.20 20.16 2.31
C ALA A 350 11.29 21.15 1.90
N LEU A 351 10.96 22.14 1.06
CA LEU A 351 11.89 23.19 0.61
C LEU A 351 12.48 23.98 1.80
N THR A 352 11.66 24.24 2.82
CA THR A 352 12.12 24.96 4.02
C THR A 352 13.09 24.13 4.85
N GLY A 353 12.87 22.81 4.91
CA GLY A 353 13.80 21.87 5.53
C GLY A 353 15.14 21.83 4.82
N ILE A 354 15.14 21.75 3.48
CA ILE A 354 16.34 21.73 2.63
C ILE A 354 17.13 23.03 2.77
N MET A 355 16.45 24.18 2.78
CA MET A 355 17.10 25.49 2.85
C MET A 355 17.76 25.76 4.20
N HIS A 356 17.17 25.31 5.32
CA HIS A 356 17.52 25.76 6.65
C HIS A 356 18.10 24.67 7.58
N HIS A 357 18.44 23.46 7.06
CA HIS A 357 18.89 22.34 7.90
C HIS A 357 20.23 22.57 8.63
N HIS A 358 20.95 23.59 8.29
CA HIS A 358 22.19 24.02 8.99
C HIS A 358 21.98 25.23 9.91
N GLU A 359 20.74 25.68 10.07
CA GLU A 359 20.44 26.66 11.12
C GLU A 359 20.56 26.01 12.50
N ARG A 360 20.85 26.85 13.52
CA ARG A 360 21.09 26.41 14.90
C ARG A 360 20.19 27.17 15.84
N MET A 361 19.73 26.51 16.89
CA MET A 361 18.87 27.15 17.90
C MET A 361 19.48 28.42 18.51
N ASP A 362 20.80 28.51 18.55
CA ASP A 362 21.56 29.68 19.07
C ASP A 362 21.80 30.80 18.03
N GLY A 363 21.25 30.67 16.80
CA GLY A 363 21.39 31.67 15.73
C GLY A 363 22.80 31.74 15.09
N ARG A 364 23.68 30.79 15.40
CA ARG A 364 25.03 30.69 14.81
C ARG A 364 25.11 29.79 13.59
N GLY A 365 23.93 29.43 13.04
CA GLY A 365 23.79 28.62 11.85
C GLY A 365 23.90 29.42 10.56
N TYR A 366 23.58 28.77 9.45
CA TYR A 366 23.53 29.38 8.12
C TYR A 366 22.40 28.71 7.30
N PRO A 367 21.87 29.33 6.23
CA PRO A 367 22.39 30.57 5.57
C PRO A 367 21.80 31.87 6.12
N MET A 368 20.72 31.86 6.93
CA MET A 368 20.02 33.07 7.35
C MET A 368 20.34 33.48 8.78
N GLY A 369 20.90 32.60 9.60
CA GLY A 369 21.18 32.85 11.03
C GLY A 369 19.90 32.88 11.88
N PHE A 370 18.87 32.12 11.52
CA PHE A 370 17.65 31.98 12.30
C PHE A 370 17.92 31.33 13.65
N ALA A 371 17.15 31.74 14.67
CA ALA A 371 17.29 31.22 16.03
C ALA A 371 15.94 30.70 16.57
N GLY A 372 15.99 29.69 17.40
CA GLY A 372 14.80 29.16 18.08
C GLY A 372 13.68 28.78 17.11
N ASP A 373 12.50 29.30 17.37
CA ASP A 373 11.28 28.96 16.59
C ASP A 373 11.22 29.66 15.21
N GLU A 374 12.14 30.55 14.89
CA GLU A 374 12.28 31.08 13.52
C GLU A 374 12.74 29.99 12.55
N ILE A 375 13.42 28.95 13.07
CA ILE A 375 13.87 27.82 12.26
C ILE A 375 12.69 26.92 11.93
N PRO A 376 12.39 26.66 10.65
CA PRO A 376 11.32 25.74 10.26
C PRO A 376 11.45 24.38 10.93
N GLU A 377 10.32 23.79 11.35
CA GLU A 377 10.29 22.51 12.06
C GLU A 377 11.02 21.40 11.30
N PHE A 378 10.84 21.31 9.97
CA PHE A 378 11.55 20.32 9.14
C PHE A 378 13.06 20.48 9.19
N ALA A 379 13.55 21.72 9.20
CA ALA A 379 14.98 21.99 9.31
C ALA A 379 15.53 21.54 10.67
N ARG A 380 14.81 21.83 11.77
CA ARG A 380 15.18 21.39 13.12
C ARG A 380 15.22 19.86 13.22
N ILE A 381 14.26 19.15 12.61
CA ILE A 381 14.22 17.68 12.56
C ILE A 381 15.45 17.14 11.81
N ILE A 382 15.71 17.66 10.61
CA ILE A 382 16.82 17.21 9.76
C ILE A 382 18.17 17.43 10.46
N ALA A 383 18.37 18.59 11.10
CA ALA A 383 19.61 18.93 11.80
C ALA A 383 19.97 17.88 12.88
N VAL A 384 19.00 17.39 13.65
CA VAL A 384 19.21 16.36 14.67
C VAL A 384 19.68 15.05 14.05
N VAL A 385 18.97 14.59 13.01
CA VAL A 385 19.24 13.29 12.39
C VAL A 385 20.52 13.32 11.56
N ASP A 386 20.77 14.39 10.81
CA ASP A 386 22.00 14.57 10.03
C ASP A 386 23.23 14.53 10.93
N ALA A 387 23.22 15.27 12.05
CA ALA A 387 24.31 15.25 13.02
C ALA A 387 24.52 13.84 13.60
N PHE A 388 23.44 13.13 13.96
CA PHE A 388 23.51 11.76 14.47
C PHE A 388 24.08 10.78 13.45
N ASP A 389 23.58 10.80 12.23
CA ASP A 389 24.08 9.92 11.16
C ASP A 389 25.53 10.24 10.82
N SER A 390 25.88 11.51 10.77
CA SER A 390 27.26 11.95 10.57
C SER A 390 28.22 11.48 11.66
N MET A 391 27.77 11.35 12.91
CA MET A 391 28.56 10.80 14.03
C MET A 391 28.68 9.29 13.98
N THR A 392 27.60 8.59 13.64
CA THR A 392 27.51 7.13 13.69
C THR A 392 27.97 6.43 12.41
N SER A 393 28.20 7.17 11.33
CA SER A 393 28.73 6.66 10.06
C SER A 393 30.26 6.80 9.99
N SER A 394 30.94 5.76 9.47
CA SER A 394 32.38 5.80 9.22
C SER A 394 32.72 6.69 8.01
N ARG A 395 33.72 7.56 8.15
CA ARG A 395 34.29 8.34 7.06
C ARG A 395 35.75 7.98 6.86
N ALA A 396 36.33 8.27 5.69
CA ALA A 396 37.70 7.87 5.37
C ALA A 396 38.75 8.27 6.44
N TYR A 397 38.52 9.38 7.14
CA TYR A 397 39.42 9.94 8.15
C TYR A 397 38.86 9.89 9.58
N ARG A 398 37.67 9.31 9.82
CA ARG A 398 37.02 9.26 11.14
C ARG A 398 36.23 7.93 11.28
N LYS A 399 36.58 7.17 12.32
CA LYS A 399 35.78 6.01 12.72
C LYS A 399 34.39 6.46 13.24
N ALA A 400 33.40 5.65 13.00
CA ALA A 400 32.06 5.84 13.56
C ALA A 400 32.13 5.93 15.09
N THR A 401 31.38 6.87 15.63
CA THR A 401 31.14 7.00 17.08
C THR A 401 30.04 5.99 17.45
N GLY A 402 30.12 5.40 18.63
CA GLY A 402 29.06 4.50 19.11
C GLY A 402 27.73 5.25 19.33
N ILE A 403 26.63 4.54 19.16
CA ILE A 403 25.27 5.12 19.33
C ILE A 403 25.13 5.81 20.71
N PRO A 404 25.57 5.22 21.85
CA PRO A 404 25.48 5.91 23.15
C PRO A 404 26.24 7.24 23.22
N ASP A 405 27.43 7.28 22.64
CA ASP A 405 28.25 8.50 22.61
C ASP A 405 27.65 9.57 21.69
N ALA A 406 27.06 9.16 20.54
CA ALA A 406 26.36 10.07 19.65
C ALA A 406 25.10 10.66 20.31
N ILE A 407 24.36 9.86 21.09
CA ILE A 407 23.23 10.35 21.91
C ILE A 407 23.72 11.35 22.96
N ALA A 408 24.85 11.09 23.62
CA ALA A 408 25.41 12.01 24.59
C ALA A 408 25.79 13.38 23.96
N GLU A 409 26.36 13.37 22.75
CA GLU A 409 26.68 14.62 22.01
C GLU A 409 25.38 15.34 21.55
N LEU A 410 24.33 14.66 21.13
CA LEU A 410 23.04 15.29 20.82
C LEU A 410 22.47 16.01 22.05
N ARG A 411 22.45 15.33 23.22
CA ARG A 411 21.98 15.93 24.47
C ARG A 411 22.79 17.15 24.90
N LYS A 412 24.10 17.11 24.70
CA LYS A 412 25.00 18.25 24.99
C LYS A 412 24.72 19.44 24.06
N GLY A 413 24.35 19.18 22.80
CA GLY A 413 24.00 20.22 21.83
C GLY A 413 22.55 20.72 21.96
N ALA A 414 21.70 20.08 22.76
CA ALA A 414 20.32 20.48 22.95
C ALA A 414 20.20 21.88 23.55
N GLY A 415 19.31 22.68 22.97
CA GLY A 415 19.11 24.11 23.34
C GLY A 415 20.09 25.10 22.72
N ALA A 416 21.25 24.64 22.21
CA ALA A 416 22.19 25.48 21.50
C ALA A 416 22.23 25.16 19.99
N GLN A 417 22.54 23.93 19.65
CA GLN A 417 22.56 23.48 18.24
C GLN A 417 21.24 22.90 17.82
N PHE A 418 20.62 22.09 18.66
CA PHE A 418 19.44 21.27 18.35
C PHE A 418 18.24 21.67 19.21
N ASP A 419 17.05 21.45 18.70
CA ASP A 419 15.81 21.55 19.45
C ASP A 419 15.73 20.43 20.50
N PRO A 420 15.65 20.77 21.82
CA PRO A 420 15.62 19.75 22.88
C PRO A 420 14.47 18.74 22.75
N ASN A 421 13.29 19.20 22.35
CA ASN A 421 12.11 18.34 22.21
C ASN A 421 12.31 17.31 21.10
N LEU A 422 12.95 17.71 19.99
CA LEU A 422 13.22 16.82 18.86
C LEU A 422 14.37 15.85 19.17
N VAL A 423 15.35 16.26 19.97
CA VAL A 423 16.39 15.35 20.48
C VAL A 423 15.77 14.27 21.36
N ASP A 424 14.89 14.62 22.30
CA ASP A 424 14.23 13.65 23.17
C ASP A 424 13.30 12.71 22.37
N ALA A 425 12.54 13.24 21.41
CA ALA A 425 11.71 12.46 20.52
C ALA A 425 12.53 11.46 19.67
N PHE A 426 13.70 11.90 19.17
CA PHE A 426 14.58 11.01 18.42
C PHE A 426 15.15 9.88 19.27
N ILE A 427 15.58 10.18 20.49
CA ILE A 427 16.11 9.18 21.42
C ILE A 427 15.01 8.15 21.77
N ALA A 428 13.79 8.59 22.08
CA ALA A 428 12.67 7.70 22.34
C ALA A 428 12.37 6.78 21.13
N ALA A 429 12.43 7.33 19.93
CA ALA A 429 12.25 6.57 18.70
C ALA A 429 13.40 5.57 18.45
N LEU A 430 14.65 5.94 18.75
CA LEU A 430 15.82 5.05 18.66
C LEU A 430 15.72 3.87 19.64
N ASP A 431 15.27 4.10 20.86
CA ASP A 431 15.11 3.06 21.90
C ASP A 431 14.05 2.04 21.47
N ARG A 432 13.00 2.46 20.78
CA ARG A 432 11.93 1.60 20.29
C ARG A 432 12.27 0.87 19.01
N ASP A 433 12.76 1.57 17.99
CA ASP A 433 12.88 1.09 16.61
C ASP A 433 14.33 0.67 16.27
N GLY A 434 15.31 1.07 17.06
CA GLY A 434 16.73 0.88 16.80
C GLY A 434 17.27 1.75 15.68
N TRP A 435 18.59 1.70 15.46
CA TRP A 435 19.27 2.34 14.33
C TRP A 435 20.02 1.32 13.53
N ASP A 436 19.58 1.07 12.31
CA ASP A 436 20.20 0.11 11.41
C ASP A 436 21.24 0.83 10.53
N LEU A 437 22.50 0.48 10.73
CA LEU A 437 23.64 0.97 9.95
C LEU A 437 23.88 0.15 8.67
N GLN A 438 22.98 -0.79 8.32
CA GLN A 438 23.17 -1.58 7.10
C GLN A 438 23.27 -0.66 5.89
N GLU A 439 24.42 -0.75 5.21
CA GLU A 439 24.56 -0.16 3.89
C GLU A 439 23.44 -0.75 3.00
N PRO A 440 22.77 0.09 2.19
CA PRO A 440 21.82 -0.42 1.21
C PRO A 440 22.54 -1.49 0.38
N ALA A 441 21.90 -2.65 0.24
CA ALA A 441 22.46 -3.77 -0.52
C ALA A 441 22.96 -3.23 -1.86
N GLN A 442 24.27 -3.38 -2.12
CA GLN A 442 24.85 -2.95 -3.38
C GLN A 442 23.98 -3.51 -4.50
N PRO A 443 23.49 -2.71 -5.44
CA PRO A 443 22.96 -3.26 -6.66
C PRO A 443 24.08 -4.15 -7.23
N ARG A 444 23.81 -5.44 -7.38
CA ARG A 444 24.78 -6.38 -7.98
C ARG A 444 25.26 -5.74 -9.25
N GLY A 445 26.54 -5.39 -9.26
CA GLY A 445 27.15 -4.66 -10.35
C GLY A 445 26.79 -5.34 -11.66
N HIS A 446 26.28 -4.60 -12.60
CA HIS A 446 26.50 -4.96 -13.98
C HIS A 446 28.03 -4.95 -14.14
N GLU A 447 28.62 -6.13 -14.20
CA GLU A 447 29.96 -6.29 -14.78
C GLU A 447 29.88 -5.65 -16.16
N ILE A 448 30.41 -4.45 -16.25
CA ILE A 448 30.77 -3.89 -17.55
C ILE A 448 31.95 -4.76 -17.98
N LEU A 449 31.65 -5.77 -18.78
CA LEU A 449 32.69 -6.48 -19.55
C LEU A 449 33.34 -5.43 -20.45
N THR A 450 34.46 -4.88 -20.00
CA THR A 450 35.38 -4.18 -20.88
C THR A 450 35.96 -5.23 -21.83
N SER A 451 35.32 -5.44 -22.96
CA SER A 451 35.94 -6.08 -24.09
C SER A 451 37.01 -5.14 -24.62
N GLN A 452 38.27 -5.37 -24.23
CA GLN A 452 39.36 -4.98 -25.09
C GLN A 452 39.30 -5.91 -26.32
N ASP A 453 39.08 -5.28 -27.44
CA ASP A 453 39.25 -5.65 -28.84
C ASP A 453 37.94 -5.51 -29.63
N HIS A 454 37.75 -4.36 -30.23
CA HIS A 454 37.55 -4.16 -31.65
C HIS A 454 37.10 -2.69 -31.91
N ASP A 455 37.91 -2.04 -32.73
CA ASP A 455 37.61 -0.76 -33.38
C ASP A 455 36.37 -0.89 -34.28
N ASP A 456 35.19 -0.51 -33.75
CA ASP A 456 34.05 -0.16 -34.60
C ASP A 456 33.15 0.82 -33.82
N PRO A 457 33.11 2.12 -34.22
CA PRO A 457 32.36 3.14 -33.51
C PRO A 457 30.85 3.15 -33.76
N MET A 458 30.29 2.16 -34.45
CA MET A 458 28.88 2.16 -34.89
C MET A 458 28.07 0.89 -34.57
N ALA A 459 28.47 0.07 -33.60
CA ALA A 459 27.67 -1.09 -33.21
C ALA A 459 26.58 -0.74 -32.17
N PRO A 460 25.30 -1.12 -32.39
CA PRO A 460 24.24 -0.86 -31.44
C PRO A 460 24.34 -1.78 -30.21
N LEU A 461 24.15 -1.18 -29.02
CA LEU A 461 24.09 -1.88 -27.73
C LEU A 461 23.00 -2.97 -27.74
N GLN A 462 23.39 -4.23 -27.69
CA GLN A 462 22.49 -5.35 -27.46
C GLN A 462 22.27 -5.55 -25.95
N VAL A 463 21.04 -5.35 -25.49
CA VAL A 463 20.60 -5.73 -24.16
C VAL A 463 20.31 -7.23 -24.15
N VAL A 464 21.15 -8.00 -23.47
CA VAL A 464 20.91 -9.43 -23.25
C VAL A 464 20.13 -9.58 -21.94
N GLU A 465 18.83 -9.85 -22.05
CA GLU A 465 18.04 -10.40 -20.96
C GLU A 465 18.41 -11.87 -20.74
N ARG A 466 18.89 -12.19 -19.56
CA ARG A 466 18.97 -13.60 -19.10
C ARG A 466 17.89 -13.84 -18.04
N THR A 467 17.06 -14.81 -18.37
CA THR A 467 15.97 -15.47 -17.62
C THR A 467 16.34 -15.90 -16.19
#